data_713d2d41ebf6d82349fd6d23e867f3b6
#
_entry.id   713d2d41ebf6d82349fd6d23e867f3b6
#
_cell.length_a   1.000
_cell.length_b   1.000
_cell.length_c   1.000
_cell.angle_alpha   90.00
_cell.angle_beta   90.00
_cell.angle_gamma   90.00
#
_symmetry.space_group_name_H-M   'P 1'
#
loop_
_entity.id
_entity.type
_entity.pdbx_description
1 polymer ?
#
loop_
_entity_poly.entity_id
_entity_poly.type
_entity_poly.pdbx_seq_one_letter_code
_entity_poly.pdbx_strand_id
1 'polypeptide(L)'
;MTADRVPAQANAAAQAATGQVSRVYTKALRGFTVKASAQGIANMRAKNPAIRYCEQDQIVTVVQGKKPGGGTAVQPPQEVPWGIARVRGGAAGTFATAWVIDSGVELTHPDLRVDTARSRSFITDTSPNDGNGHGTHVAGTIAAINNTIGVIGVAPGATIVAVRVLDRRGSGSNSGVIAGVDYVALNGRPGDVANMSLGGGASAALDTAVINAAATGVRFTIAAGNSSANAANYSPARANGPNIYTVSSFANGDSWSSFSNYGNPPVDFAEPGSAIKSTWIGAGYNTISGTSMAAPHLAGILLQGAVGNGGIVNFDPDGKPDIIGVANCSAAPGVTAGRPLPAITAA
;
A
#
# COMPACT_ATOMS: atom_id res chain seq x y z
N MET A 1 22.10 -16.35 4.26
CA MET A 1 21.17 -17.39 4.71
C MET A 1 20.22 -17.70 3.56
N THR A 2 20.02 -18.97 3.19
CA THR A 2 19.00 -19.37 2.21
C THR A 2 17.61 -19.37 2.85
N ALA A 3 16.56 -19.17 2.07
CA ALA A 3 15.17 -19.11 2.58
C ALA A 3 14.79 -20.36 3.39
N ASP A 4 15.19 -21.55 2.94
CA ASP A 4 14.87 -22.84 3.57
C ASP A 4 15.47 -23.03 4.97
N ARG A 5 16.53 -22.27 5.30
CA ARG A 5 17.20 -22.33 6.60
C ARG A 5 16.63 -21.35 7.63
N VAL A 6 15.81 -20.38 7.19
CA VAL A 6 15.27 -19.35 8.11
C VAL A 6 14.42 -19.96 9.23
N PRO A 7 13.48 -20.92 8.98
CA PRO A 7 12.66 -21.49 10.04
C PRO A 7 13.47 -22.21 11.13
N ALA A 8 14.45 -23.03 10.72
CA ALA A 8 15.29 -23.77 11.67
C ALA A 8 16.15 -22.81 12.53
N GLN A 9 16.70 -21.78 11.91
CA GLN A 9 17.49 -20.79 12.63
C GLN A 9 16.64 -19.88 13.51
N ALA A 10 15.41 -19.54 13.10
CA ALA A 10 14.47 -18.80 13.93
C ALA A 10 14.18 -19.56 15.24
N ASN A 11 13.91 -20.88 15.15
CA ASN A 11 13.65 -21.69 16.33
C ASN A 11 14.88 -21.80 17.25
N ALA A 12 16.07 -22.05 16.69
CA ALA A 12 17.31 -22.10 17.47
C ALA A 12 17.63 -20.76 18.13
N ALA A 13 17.40 -19.65 17.43
CA ALA A 13 17.60 -18.31 17.97
C ALA A 13 16.59 -18.00 19.08
N ALA A 14 15.33 -18.38 18.91
CA ALA A 14 14.31 -18.17 19.95
C ALA A 14 14.60 -19.00 21.21
N GLN A 15 15.10 -20.22 21.09
CA GLN A 15 15.57 -21.00 22.24
C GLN A 15 16.71 -20.29 22.99
N ALA A 16 17.68 -19.74 22.25
CA ALA A 16 18.76 -18.97 22.85
C ALA A 16 18.30 -17.69 23.57
N ALA A 17 17.16 -17.14 23.14
CA ALA A 17 16.49 -15.98 23.75
C ALA A 17 15.55 -16.36 24.90
N THR A 18 15.30 -17.63 25.16
CA THR A 18 14.19 -18.11 26.00
C THR A 18 12.87 -17.47 25.56
N GLY A 19 12.68 -17.40 24.23
CA GLY A 19 11.59 -16.70 23.59
C GLY A 19 10.77 -17.59 22.68
N GLN A 20 9.74 -17.03 22.07
CA GLN A 20 8.84 -17.72 21.15
C GLN A 20 8.82 -17.02 19.79
N VAL A 21 9.06 -17.79 18.71
CA VAL A 21 8.87 -17.30 17.32
C VAL A 21 7.38 -17.13 17.07
N SER A 22 6.98 -15.98 16.56
CA SER A 22 5.60 -15.70 16.17
C SER A 22 5.41 -15.63 14.65
N ARG A 23 6.45 -15.25 13.91
CA ARG A 23 6.42 -15.16 12.45
C ARG A 23 7.78 -15.50 11.86
N VAL A 24 7.79 -16.07 10.66
CA VAL A 24 8.99 -16.31 9.85
C VAL A 24 8.76 -15.71 8.46
N TYR A 25 9.74 -14.99 7.93
CA TYR A 25 9.74 -14.36 6.63
C TYR A 25 10.80 -15.01 5.76
N THR A 26 10.49 -15.29 4.50
CA THR A 26 11.39 -16.09 3.65
C THR A 26 11.72 -15.46 2.30
N LYS A 27 10.94 -14.51 1.84
CA LYS A 27 11.07 -13.90 0.51
C LYS A 27 11.43 -12.42 0.56
N ALA A 28 10.52 -11.59 1.07
CA ALA A 28 10.72 -10.14 1.18
C ALA A 28 11.75 -9.79 2.25
N LEU A 29 11.77 -10.54 3.35
CA LEU A 29 12.76 -10.43 4.40
C LEU A 29 13.22 -11.84 4.81
N ARG A 30 14.52 -12.05 5.00
CA ARG A 30 15.04 -13.28 5.60
C ARG A 30 15.20 -13.07 7.10
N GLY A 31 14.14 -13.34 7.84
CA GLY A 31 14.07 -13.02 9.26
C GLY A 31 12.89 -13.67 9.96
N PHE A 32 12.69 -13.26 11.19
CA PHE A 32 11.60 -13.76 12.02
C PHE A 32 11.24 -12.75 13.10
N THR A 33 10.05 -12.88 13.65
CA THR A 33 9.60 -12.14 14.83
C THR A 33 9.66 -13.08 16.04
N VAL A 34 10.27 -12.60 17.13
CA VAL A 34 10.40 -13.35 18.38
C VAL A 34 9.88 -12.50 19.54
N LYS A 35 9.12 -13.12 20.44
CA LYS A 35 8.74 -12.54 21.72
C LYS A 35 9.74 -13.01 22.77
N ALA A 36 10.55 -12.10 23.30
CA ALA A 36 11.57 -12.37 24.31
C ALA A 36 11.86 -11.13 25.16
N SER A 37 12.55 -11.32 26.29
CA SER A 37 13.06 -10.21 27.11
C SER A 37 14.24 -9.51 26.40
N ALA A 38 14.55 -8.27 26.83
CA ALA A 38 15.71 -7.54 26.32
C ALA A 38 17.02 -8.34 26.50
N GLN A 39 17.20 -8.98 27.66
CA GLN A 39 18.35 -9.86 27.93
C GLN A 39 18.34 -11.09 26.99
N GLY A 40 17.16 -11.68 26.72
CA GLY A 40 17.01 -12.77 25.78
C GLY A 40 17.44 -12.37 24.37
N ILE A 41 17.04 -11.19 23.89
CA ILE A 41 17.48 -10.65 22.58
C ILE A 41 19.00 -10.45 22.56
N ALA A 42 19.60 -9.91 23.61
CA ALA A 42 21.06 -9.76 23.71
C ALA A 42 21.78 -11.12 23.64
N ASN A 43 21.31 -12.11 24.38
CA ASN A 43 21.85 -13.47 24.37
C ASN A 43 21.72 -14.13 22.98
N MET A 44 20.58 -13.96 22.35
CA MET A 44 20.31 -14.48 21.00
C MET A 44 21.31 -13.91 19.98
N ARG A 45 21.53 -12.60 20.00
CA ARG A 45 22.49 -11.92 19.11
C ARG A 45 23.93 -12.39 19.37
N ALA A 46 24.32 -12.48 20.62
CA ALA A 46 25.68 -12.91 21.00
C ALA A 46 26.00 -14.35 20.53
N LYS A 47 24.98 -15.23 20.57
CA LYS A 47 25.12 -16.66 20.20
C LYS A 47 24.89 -16.95 18.71
N ASN A 48 24.35 -15.97 17.96
CA ASN A 48 24.00 -16.19 16.54
C ASN A 48 24.51 -15.04 15.66
N PRO A 49 25.74 -15.12 15.14
CA PRO A 49 26.34 -14.09 14.29
C PRO A 49 25.63 -13.89 12.94
N ALA A 50 24.75 -14.81 12.56
CA ALA A 50 23.92 -14.66 11.36
C ALA A 50 22.78 -13.62 11.54
N ILE A 51 22.49 -13.20 12.76
CA ILE A 51 21.52 -12.13 13.05
C ILE A 51 22.21 -10.78 12.84
N ARG A 52 21.87 -10.13 11.74
CA ARG A 52 22.46 -8.85 11.35
C ARG A 52 22.03 -7.72 12.29
N TYR A 53 20.74 -7.64 12.62
CA TYR A 53 20.16 -6.66 13.56
C TYR A 53 18.87 -7.19 14.17
N CYS A 54 18.43 -6.58 15.24
CA CYS A 54 17.11 -6.74 15.83
C CYS A 54 16.47 -5.35 15.93
N GLU A 55 15.19 -5.29 15.61
CA GLU A 55 14.37 -4.08 15.68
C GLU A 55 13.13 -4.36 16.54
N GLN A 56 12.74 -3.40 17.34
CA GLN A 56 11.51 -3.52 18.13
C GLN A 56 10.30 -3.42 17.21
N ASP A 57 9.33 -4.34 17.37
CA ASP A 57 8.07 -4.29 16.63
C ASP A 57 7.27 -3.05 17.04
N GLN A 58 6.83 -2.28 16.07
CA GLN A 58 6.13 -1.01 16.25
C GLN A 58 4.72 -1.08 15.68
N ILE A 59 3.85 -0.18 16.14
CA ILE A 59 2.50 -0.04 15.63
C ILE A 59 2.52 0.77 14.34
N VAL A 60 1.77 0.29 13.36
CA VAL A 60 1.41 1.01 12.13
C VAL A 60 -0.09 1.28 12.13
N THR A 61 -0.52 2.34 11.48
CA THR A 61 -1.93 2.71 11.40
C THR A 61 -2.32 3.11 9.99
N VAL A 62 -3.63 3.07 9.72
CA VAL A 62 -4.18 3.76 8.54
C VAL A 62 -3.88 5.25 8.63
N VAL A 63 -3.60 5.85 7.50
CA VAL A 63 -3.31 7.26 7.38
C VAL A 63 -4.60 7.98 6.95
N GLN A 64 -5.56 8.13 7.88
CA GLN A 64 -6.94 8.56 7.60
C GLN A 64 -7.46 9.63 8.58
N GLY A 65 -8.39 10.47 8.09
CA GLY A 65 -9.27 11.33 8.88
C GLY A 65 -10.50 10.59 9.45
N LYS A 66 -11.35 11.29 10.24
CA LYS A 66 -12.48 10.74 11.02
C LYS A 66 -13.45 9.83 10.23
N LYS A 67 -13.91 8.76 10.91
CA LYS A 67 -14.86 7.76 10.45
C LYS A 67 -16.31 8.31 10.39
N PRO A 68 -17.03 8.18 9.26
CA PRO A 68 -18.48 8.36 9.19
C PRO A 68 -19.24 7.03 9.29
N GLY A 69 -20.55 7.13 9.57
CA GLY A 69 -21.42 5.99 9.85
C GLY A 69 -21.83 5.19 8.60
N GLY A 70 -22.34 3.97 8.85
CA GLY A 70 -22.67 2.97 7.84
C GLY A 70 -23.72 3.38 6.81
N GLY A 71 -23.61 2.78 5.63
CA GLY A 71 -24.46 3.01 4.48
C GLY A 71 -25.79 2.27 4.50
N THR A 72 -26.72 2.73 3.68
CA THR A 72 -28.07 2.18 3.48
C THR A 72 -28.09 1.17 2.32
N ALA A 73 -28.99 0.19 2.40
CA ALA A 73 -29.08 -0.96 1.48
C ALA A 73 -29.46 -0.64 0.01
N VAL A 74 -29.78 0.61 -0.33
CA VAL A 74 -30.06 1.02 -1.72
C VAL A 74 -28.81 1.56 -2.35
N GLN A 75 -28.37 0.91 -3.43
CA GLN A 75 -27.17 1.34 -4.17
C GLN A 75 -27.46 2.63 -4.94
N PRO A 76 -26.64 3.69 -4.78
CA PRO A 76 -26.80 4.91 -5.55
C PRO A 76 -26.43 4.65 -7.04
N PRO A 77 -26.97 5.45 -7.97
CA PRO A 77 -26.49 5.43 -9.35
C PRO A 77 -24.98 5.66 -9.43
N GLN A 78 -24.34 5.04 -10.44
CA GLN A 78 -22.90 5.22 -10.63
C GLN A 78 -22.54 6.67 -10.91
N GLU A 79 -21.48 7.13 -10.27
CA GLU A 79 -20.82 8.40 -10.57
C GLU A 79 -19.33 8.21 -10.81
N VAL A 80 -18.72 9.17 -11.49
CA VAL A 80 -17.26 9.26 -11.64
C VAL A 80 -16.73 10.21 -10.58
N PRO A 81 -16.04 9.72 -9.53
CA PRO A 81 -15.42 10.60 -8.53
C PRO A 81 -14.43 11.56 -9.18
N TRP A 82 -14.31 12.78 -8.64
CA TRP A 82 -13.47 13.84 -9.23
C TRP A 82 -12.02 13.39 -9.41
N GLY A 83 -11.48 12.62 -8.45
CA GLY A 83 -10.11 12.12 -8.50
C GLY A 83 -9.91 11.17 -9.67
N ILE A 84 -10.87 10.27 -9.94
CA ILE A 84 -10.82 9.35 -11.08
C ILE A 84 -10.83 10.10 -12.41
N ALA A 85 -11.69 11.12 -12.53
CA ALA A 85 -11.73 11.98 -13.71
C ALA A 85 -10.41 12.75 -13.89
N ARG A 86 -9.84 13.31 -12.79
CA ARG A 86 -8.59 14.08 -12.81
C ARG A 86 -7.39 13.28 -13.30
N VAL A 87 -7.30 12.02 -12.90
CA VAL A 87 -6.19 11.12 -13.31
C VAL A 87 -6.47 10.41 -14.64
N ARG A 88 -7.55 10.73 -15.33
CA ARG A 88 -7.98 10.09 -16.59
C ARG A 88 -8.23 8.58 -16.41
N GLY A 89 -8.72 8.19 -15.23
CA GLY A 89 -9.07 6.81 -14.92
C GLY A 89 -10.41 6.38 -15.53
N GLY A 90 -10.82 5.14 -15.23
CA GLY A 90 -12.12 4.59 -15.65
C GLY A 90 -12.13 3.90 -17.01
N ALA A 91 -11.01 3.87 -17.74
CA ALA A 91 -10.93 3.16 -19.01
C ALA A 91 -11.04 1.64 -18.81
N ALA A 92 -11.86 1.00 -19.63
CA ALA A 92 -11.97 -0.47 -19.64
C ALA A 92 -10.68 -1.13 -20.10
N GLY A 93 -10.37 -2.30 -19.54
CA GLY A 93 -9.16 -3.03 -19.89
C GLY A 93 -9.09 -4.41 -19.25
N THR A 94 -8.03 -5.14 -19.57
CA THR A 94 -7.62 -6.34 -18.85
C THR A 94 -6.43 -5.97 -17.97
N PHE A 95 -6.60 -6.09 -16.67
CA PHE A 95 -5.65 -5.60 -15.69
C PHE A 95 -4.96 -6.75 -14.96
N ALA A 96 -3.72 -6.54 -14.55
CA ALA A 96 -3.07 -7.38 -13.56
C ALA A 96 -3.75 -7.24 -12.18
N THR A 97 -3.28 -7.97 -11.19
CA THR A 97 -3.89 -7.99 -9.86
C THR A 97 -3.48 -6.76 -9.05
N ALA A 98 -4.45 -6.19 -8.33
CA ALA A 98 -4.21 -5.22 -7.26
C ALA A 98 -4.21 -5.92 -5.89
N TRP A 99 -3.09 -5.84 -5.18
CA TRP A 99 -2.92 -6.34 -3.81
C TRP A 99 -3.14 -5.18 -2.84
N VAL A 100 -4.18 -5.26 -2.01
CA VAL A 100 -4.52 -4.21 -1.03
C VAL A 100 -4.01 -4.65 0.35
N ILE A 101 -2.85 -4.10 0.75
CA ILE A 101 -2.21 -4.35 2.06
C ILE A 101 -2.75 -3.33 3.05
N ASP A 102 -3.84 -3.69 3.78
CA ASP A 102 -4.64 -2.73 4.54
C ASP A 102 -5.48 -3.44 5.65
N SER A 103 -6.63 -2.88 6.02
CA SER A 103 -7.60 -3.41 7.01
C SER A 103 -8.44 -4.59 6.50
N GLY A 104 -8.16 -5.09 5.30
CA GLY A 104 -8.97 -6.05 4.56
C GLY A 104 -9.75 -5.37 3.43
N VAL A 105 -10.60 -6.12 2.74
CA VAL A 105 -11.59 -5.62 1.77
C VAL A 105 -12.91 -6.31 2.04
N GLU A 106 -14.04 -5.64 1.90
CA GLU A 106 -15.33 -6.31 1.95
C GLU A 106 -15.43 -7.29 0.79
N LEU A 107 -15.34 -8.59 1.12
CA LEU A 107 -15.18 -9.66 0.13
C LEU A 107 -16.36 -9.83 -0.81
N THR A 108 -17.54 -9.35 -0.40
CA THR A 108 -18.82 -9.47 -1.10
C THR A 108 -19.36 -8.12 -1.59
N HIS A 109 -18.52 -7.07 -1.60
CA HIS A 109 -18.97 -5.75 -2.04
C HIS A 109 -19.42 -5.80 -3.51
N PRO A 110 -20.65 -5.37 -3.85
CA PRO A 110 -21.23 -5.55 -5.19
C PRO A 110 -20.49 -4.77 -6.30
N ASP A 111 -19.72 -3.76 -5.91
CA ASP A 111 -18.98 -2.90 -6.82
C ASP A 111 -17.48 -3.27 -6.91
N LEU A 112 -17.07 -4.43 -6.37
CA LEU A 112 -15.68 -4.91 -6.39
C LEU A 112 -15.57 -6.34 -6.89
N ARG A 113 -14.48 -6.64 -7.61
CA ARG A 113 -14.10 -8.00 -8.00
C ARG A 113 -12.98 -8.51 -7.07
N VAL A 114 -13.35 -9.18 -5.98
CA VAL A 114 -12.40 -9.68 -4.97
C VAL A 114 -12.08 -11.15 -5.19
N ASP A 115 -10.80 -11.49 -5.29
CA ASP A 115 -10.31 -12.87 -5.27
C ASP A 115 -10.19 -13.35 -3.82
N THR A 116 -11.24 -13.98 -3.33
CA THR A 116 -11.32 -14.49 -1.96
C THR A 116 -10.37 -15.67 -1.72
N ALA A 117 -10.04 -16.44 -2.76
CA ALA A 117 -9.16 -17.60 -2.64
C ALA A 117 -7.70 -17.22 -2.33
N ARG A 118 -7.23 -16.09 -2.89
CA ARG A 118 -5.90 -15.54 -2.61
C ARG A 118 -5.87 -14.54 -1.45
N SER A 119 -7.03 -14.04 -1.02
CA SER A 119 -7.08 -13.08 0.10
C SER A 119 -6.69 -13.72 1.42
N ARG A 120 -5.89 -13.02 2.24
CA ARG A 120 -5.33 -13.53 3.51
C ARG A 120 -5.33 -12.47 4.59
N SER A 121 -5.38 -12.93 5.84
CA SER A 121 -5.21 -12.11 7.04
C SER A 121 -3.91 -12.46 7.78
N PHE A 122 -3.22 -11.42 8.24
CA PHE A 122 -1.97 -11.47 9.00
C PHE A 122 -2.11 -10.84 10.39
N ILE A 123 -3.32 -10.68 10.86
CA ILE A 123 -3.66 -10.32 12.25
C ILE A 123 -4.24 -11.52 12.99
N THR A 124 -4.63 -11.36 14.25
CA THR A 124 -5.23 -12.43 15.05
C THR A 124 -6.59 -12.88 14.52
N ASP A 125 -7.37 -11.99 13.94
CA ASP A 125 -8.57 -12.33 13.18
C ASP A 125 -8.15 -12.91 11.81
N THR A 126 -8.53 -14.16 11.57
CA THR A 126 -8.10 -14.91 10.38
C THR A 126 -8.85 -14.53 9.11
N SER A 127 -9.97 -13.79 9.21
CA SER A 127 -10.74 -13.35 8.04
C SER A 127 -10.05 -12.20 7.33
N PRO A 128 -9.88 -12.24 6.00
CA PRO A 128 -9.40 -11.10 5.22
C PRO A 128 -10.48 -10.04 4.96
N ASN A 129 -11.73 -10.28 5.43
CA ASN A 129 -12.83 -9.33 5.32
C ASN A 129 -12.54 -8.05 6.11
N ASP A 130 -12.93 -6.91 5.55
CA ASP A 130 -12.66 -5.61 6.16
C ASP A 130 -13.55 -5.37 7.40
N GLY A 131 -12.94 -5.05 8.51
CA GLY A 131 -13.64 -4.67 9.75
C GLY A 131 -13.59 -3.17 10.05
N ASN A 132 -12.93 -2.37 9.18
CA ASN A 132 -12.73 -0.93 9.36
C ASN A 132 -13.44 -0.09 8.29
N GLY A 133 -13.30 -0.47 7.02
CA GLY A 133 -13.79 0.24 5.84
C GLY A 133 -12.70 0.90 5.00
N HIS A 134 -11.51 1.12 5.57
CA HIS A 134 -10.43 1.82 4.90
C HIS A 134 -9.90 1.03 3.69
N GLY A 135 -9.58 -0.26 3.86
CA GLY A 135 -9.08 -1.08 2.76
C GLY A 135 -10.12 -1.30 1.66
N THR A 136 -11.43 -1.35 2.01
CA THR A 136 -12.51 -1.37 1.02
C THR A 136 -12.56 -0.08 0.21
N HIS A 137 -12.36 1.09 0.86
CA HIS A 137 -12.28 2.38 0.19
C HIS A 137 -11.09 2.45 -0.79
N VAL A 138 -9.93 2.01 -0.34
CA VAL A 138 -8.72 1.89 -1.17
C VAL A 138 -8.99 1.00 -2.39
N ALA A 139 -9.59 -0.18 -2.18
CA ALA A 139 -9.92 -1.11 -3.26
C ALA A 139 -10.85 -0.49 -4.32
N GLY A 140 -11.86 0.27 -3.90
CA GLY A 140 -12.78 0.96 -4.82
C GLY A 140 -12.11 2.06 -5.63
N THR A 141 -11.22 2.84 -5.02
CA THR A 141 -10.45 3.85 -5.74
C THR A 141 -9.59 3.21 -6.84
N ILE A 142 -9.01 2.03 -6.58
CA ILE A 142 -8.26 1.29 -7.60
C ILE A 142 -9.19 0.75 -8.68
N ALA A 143 -10.29 0.04 -8.27
CA ALA A 143 -10.90 -0.95 -9.15
C ALA A 143 -12.44 -1.08 -9.06
N ALA A 144 -13.16 -0.11 -8.48
CA ALA A 144 -14.62 -0.16 -8.50
C ALA A 144 -15.11 -0.36 -9.95
N ILE A 145 -16.09 -1.25 -10.11
CA ILE A 145 -16.53 -1.78 -11.41
C ILE A 145 -17.25 -0.69 -12.21
N ASN A 146 -17.00 -0.61 -13.51
CA ASN A 146 -17.82 0.21 -14.39
C ASN A 146 -19.16 -0.52 -14.64
N ASN A 147 -20.19 -0.11 -13.92
CA ASN A 147 -21.54 -0.70 -13.93
C ASN A 147 -22.62 0.39 -13.81
N THR A 148 -23.72 0.16 -13.11
CA THR A 148 -24.81 1.12 -12.94
C THR A 148 -24.95 1.66 -11.51
N ILE A 149 -24.07 1.24 -10.59
CA ILE A 149 -24.16 1.58 -9.17
C ILE A 149 -22.88 2.23 -8.66
N GLY A 150 -23.01 3.06 -7.66
CA GLY A 150 -21.92 3.55 -6.81
C GLY A 150 -20.91 4.41 -7.50
N VAL A 151 -19.68 3.91 -7.65
CA VAL A 151 -18.56 4.66 -8.20
C VAL A 151 -17.78 3.84 -9.24
N ILE A 152 -16.87 4.48 -9.96
CA ILE A 152 -15.91 3.79 -10.84
C ILE A 152 -14.50 3.99 -10.28
N GLY A 153 -13.65 2.97 -10.37
CA GLY A 153 -12.23 3.04 -10.02
C GLY A 153 -11.35 3.47 -11.20
N VAL A 154 -10.07 3.72 -10.93
CA VAL A 154 -9.09 4.07 -11.98
C VAL A 154 -8.93 2.94 -12.99
N ALA A 155 -8.80 1.67 -12.54
CA ALA A 155 -8.72 0.46 -13.35
C ALA A 155 -9.95 -0.43 -13.09
N PRO A 156 -11.14 -0.09 -13.65
CA PRO A 156 -12.40 -0.65 -13.24
C PRO A 156 -12.49 -2.16 -13.49
N GLY A 157 -12.88 -2.90 -12.45
CA GLY A 157 -13.01 -4.35 -12.49
C GLY A 157 -11.68 -5.11 -12.43
N ALA A 158 -10.54 -4.45 -12.14
CA ALA A 158 -9.31 -5.14 -11.82
C ALA A 158 -9.52 -6.10 -10.63
N THR A 159 -8.87 -7.25 -10.67
CA THR A 159 -8.97 -8.23 -9.58
C THR A 159 -8.26 -7.71 -8.33
N ILE A 160 -8.99 -7.63 -7.22
CA ILE A 160 -8.49 -7.24 -5.90
C ILE A 160 -8.14 -8.48 -5.08
N VAL A 161 -6.98 -8.48 -4.44
CA VAL A 161 -6.60 -9.44 -3.40
C VAL A 161 -6.42 -8.69 -2.08
N ALA A 162 -7.21 -9.03 -1.08
CA ALA A 162 -7.12 -8.45 0.26
C ALA A 162 -5.97 -9.09 1.04
N VAL A 163 -5.04 -8.27 1.50
CA VAL A 163 -3.93 -8.64 2.38
C VAL A 163 -4.12 -7.89 3.70
N ARG A 164 -4.91 -8.49 4.61
CA ARG A 164 -5.29 -7.82 5.85
C ARG A 164 -4.17 -7.85 6.87
N VAL A 165 -3.64 -6.68 7.17
CA VAL A 165 -2.56 -6.45 8.15
C VAL A 165 -2.99 -5.51 9.28
N LEU A 166 -4.14 -4.87 9.16
CA LEU A 166 -4.69 -3.94 10.15
C LEU A 166 -6.02 -4.45 10.71
N ASP A 167 -6.26 -4.15 11.98
CA ASP A 167 -7.47 -4.53 12.71
C ASP A 167 -8.65 -3.58 12.40
N ARG A 168 -9.79 -3.82 13.06
CA ARG A 168 -11.00 -2.98 12.95
C ARG A 168 -10.81 -1.52 13.39
N ARG A 169 -9.75 -1.21 14.10
CA ARG A 169 -9.38 0.16 14.50
C ARG A 169 -8.42 0.81 13.51
N GLY A 170 -8.04 0.08 12.46
CA GLY A 170 -7.06 0.51 11.48
C GLY A 170 -5.62 0.47 12.02
N SER A 171 -5.33 -0.40 12.97
CA SER A 171 -4.02 -0.55 13.60
C SER A 171 -3.46 -1.95 13.38
N GLY A 172 -2.14 -2.05 13.21
CA GLY A 172 -1.40 -3.29 13.07
C GLY A 172 0.03 -3.15 13.59
N SER A 173 0.86 -4.17 13.37
CA SER A 173 2.28 -4.14 13.72
C SER A 173 3.15 -4.20 12.47
N ASN A 174 4.37 -3.65 12.55
CA ASN A 174 5.36 -3.80 11.47
C ASN A 174 5.57 -5.27 11.10
N SER A 175 5.61 -6.16 12.08
CA SER A 175 5.75 -7.60 11.85
C SER A 175 4.59 -8.21 11.05
N GLY A 176 3.37 -7.74 11.29
CA GLY A 176 2.17 -8.12 10.53
C GLY A 176 2.22 -7.60 9.10
N VAL A 177 2.61 -6.33 8.92
CA VAL A 177 2.77 -5.72 7.59
C VAL A 177 3.86 -6.42 6.79
N ILE A 178 5.02 -6.70 7.39
CA ILE A 178 6.11 -7.46 6.75
C ILE A 178 5.62 -8.84 6.29
N ALA A 179 4.78 -9.52 7.08
CA ALA A 179 4.21 -10.81 6.68
C ALA A 179 3.27 -10.68 5.46
N GLY A 180 2.48 -9.61 5.40
CA GLY A 180 1.67 -9.29 4.22
C GLY A 180 2.52 -8.97 2.99
N VAL A 181 3.59 -8.21 3.14
CA VAL A 181 4.56 -7.91 2.06
C VAL A 181 5.28 -9.17 1.59
N ASP A 182 5.70 -10.05 2.52
CA ASP A 182 6.33 -11.35 2.20
C ASP A 182 5.36 -12.25 1.40
N TYR A 183 4.07 -12.26 1.79
CA TYR A 183 3.02 -12.97 1.06
C TYR A 183 2.84 -12.45 -0.38
N VAL A 184 2.82 -11.13 -0.57
CA VAL A 184 2.77 -10.51 -1.91
C VAL A 184 4.01 -10.89 -2.72
N ALA A 185 5.21 -10.84 -2.13
CA ALA A 185 6.45 -11.21 -2.81
C ALA A 185 6.50 -12.68 -3.25
N LEU A 186 5.79 -13.57 -2.53
CA LEU A 186 5.69 -15.00 -2.84
C LEU A 186 4.65 -15.31 -3.92
N ASN A 187 3.56 -14.55 -4.01
CA ASN A 187 2.37 -14.88 -4.80
C ASN A 187 2.06 -13.88 -5.92
N GLY A 188 2.62 -12.68 -5.84
CA GLY A 188 2.50 -11.65 -6.86
C GLY A 188 3.34 -11.97 -8.10
N ARG A 189 2.96 -11.37 -9.23
CA ARG A 189 3.60 -11.53 -10.52
C ARG A 189 4.14 -10.19 -11.01
N PRO A 190 5.18 -10.17 -11.85
CA PRO A 190 5.58 -8.93 -12.52
C PRO A 190 4.38 -8.29 -13.24
N GLY A 191 4.20 -6.98 -13.00
CA GLY A 191 3.05 -6.22 -13.49
C GLY A 191 1.89 -6.08 -12.50
N ASP A 192 1.79 -6.91 -11.46
CA ASP A 192 0.86 -6.67 -10.36
C ASP A 192 1.22 -5.37 -9.61
N VAL A 193 0.23 -4.81 -8.92
CA VAL A 193 0.43 -3.61 -8.09
C VAL A 193 0.00 -3.90 -6.66
N ALA A 194 0.83 -3.54 -5.69
CA ALA A 194 0.52 -3.61 -4.26
C ALA A 194 0.38 -2.20 -3.70
N ASN A 195 -0.76 -1.90 -3.09
CA ASN A 195 -1.01 -0.61 -2.46
C ASN A 195 -0.85 -0.72 -0.94
N MET A 196 -0.10 0.21 -0.36
CA MET A 196 0.14 0.35 1.07
C MET A 196 -0.31 1.72 1.56
N SER A 197 -1.59 1.82 1.94
CA SER A 197 -2.19 3.05 2.48
C SER A 197 -2.09 3.10 4.01
N LEU A 198 -0.89 2.86 4.53
CA LEU A 198 -0.57 2.76 5.95
C LEU A 198 0.85 3.26 6.23
N GLY A 199 1.14 3.58 7.48
CA GLY A 199 2.47 3.98 7.88
C GLY A 199 2.64 4.12 9.38
N GLY A 200 3.89 4.34 9.79
CA GLY A 200 4.31 4.50 11.18
C GLY A 200 5.69 5.12 11.28
N GLY A 201 6.30 4.99 12.46
CA GLY A 201 7.70 5.40 12.67
C GLY A 201 8.68 4.65 11.77
N ALA A 202 9.88 5.18 11.64
CA ALA A 202 10.92 4.58 10.79
C ALA A 202 11.26 3.14 11.20
N SER A 203 11.24 2.21 10.24
CA SER A 203 11.54 0.79 10.40
C SER A 203 12.38 0.28 9.23
N ALA A 204 13.65 -0.01 9.49
CA ALA A 204 14.56 -0.54 8.48
C ALA A 204 14.13 -1.94 7.99
N ALA A 205 13.49 -2.73 8.85
CA ALA A 205 12.99 -4.05 8.49
C ALA A 205 11.83 -3.96 7.50
N LEU A 206 10.88 -3.04 7.73
CA LEU A 206 9.75 -2.82 6.82
C LEU A 206 10.23 -2.26 5.48
N ASP A 207 11.11 -1.26 5.50
CA ASP A 207 11.67 -0.67 4.28
C ASP A 207 12.39 -1.74 3.43
N THR A 208 13.24 -2.55 4.08
CA THR A 208 13.94 -3.66 3.41
C THR A 208 12.98 -4.68 2.82
N ALA A 209 11.90 -5.01 3.54
CA ALA A 209 10.89 -5.95 3.05
C ALA A 209 10.21 -5.43 1.77
N VAL A 210 9.82 -4.15 1.75
CA VAL A 210 9.19 -3.52 0.58
C VAL A 210 10.17 -3.48 -0.60
N ILE A 211 11.43 -3.08 -0.39
CA ILE A 211 12.45 -3.01 -1.45
C ILE A 211 12.67 -4.41 -2.07
N ASN A 212 12.79 -5.44 -1.26
CA ASN A 212 12.99 -6.81 -1.74
C ASN A 212 11.74 -7.37 -2.43
N ALA A 213 10.53 -7.03 -1.95
CA ALA A 213 9.29 -7.41 -2.59
C ALA A 213 9.14 -6.74 -3.96
N ALA A 214 9.45 -5.45 -4.07
CA ALA A 214 9.43 -4.71 -5.33
C ALA A 214 10.42 -5.27 -6.36
N ALA A 215 11.54 -5.83 -5.91
CA ALA A 215 12.51 -6.50 -6.78
C ALA A 215 11.98 -7.77 -7.45
N THR A 216 10.83 -8.31 -7.02
CA THR A 216 10.14 -9.43 -7.71
C THR A 216 9.39 -8.99 -8.96
N GLY A 217 9.29 -7.68 -9.22
CA GLY A 217 8.56 -7.09 -10.35
C GLY A 217 7.13 -6.64 -10.00
N VAL A 218 6.68 -6.81 -8.75
CA VAL A 218 5.46 -6.19 -8.23
C VAL A 218 5.74 -4.71 -7.97
N ARG A 219 4.84 -3.83 -8.40
CA ARG A 219 4.97 -2.38 -8.19
C ARG A 219 4.24 -1.99 -6.90
N PHE A 220 4.89 -1.21 -6.05
CA PHE A 220 4.34 -0.77 -4.77
C PHE A 220 3.98 0.72 -4.83
N THR A 221 2.73 1.06 -4.49
CA THR A 221 2.30 2.44 -4.25
C THR A 221 2.09 2.65 -2.75
N ILE A 222 2.71 3.69 -2.21
CA ILE A 222 2.82 3.90 -0.77
C ILE A 222 2.35 5.32 -0.43
N ALA A 223 1.45 5.43 0.54
CA ALA A 223 1.01 6.73 1.04
C ALA A 223 2.17 7.45 1.75
N ALA A 224 2.42 8.73 1.40
CA ALA A 224 3.49 9.53 1.98
C ALA A 224 3.30 9.81 3.49
N GLY A 225 2.05 9.81 3.97
CA GLY A 225 1.68 10.12 5.35
C GLY A 225 0.92 11.45 5.48
N ASN A 226 0.28 11.68 6.63
CA ASN A 226 -0.62 12.82 6.87
C ASN A 226 -0.19 13.66 8.07
N SER A 227 1.10 13.90 8.24
CA SER A 227 1.67 14.63 9.38
C SER A 227 2.20 16.00 8.99
N SER A 228 2.00 16.46 7.74
CA SER A 228 2.57 17.71 7.21
C SER A 228 4.09 17.77 7.45
N ALA A 229 4.79 16.66 7.24
CA ALA A 229 6.20 16.48 7.56
C ALA A 229 6.95 15.78 6.42
N ASN A 230 8.28 15.73 6.50
CA ASN A 230 9.08 15.03 5.50
C ASN A 230 8.81 13.51 5.55
N ALA A 231 8.42 12.94 4.42
CA ALA A 231 8.08 11.52 4.27
C ALA A 231 9.27 10.59 4.56
N ALA A 232 10.51 11.06 4.45
CA ALA A 232 11.70 10.30 4.79
C ALA A 232 11.80 9.90 6.27
N ASN A 233 10.97 10.48 7.14
CA ASN A 233 10.91 10.13 8.57
C ASN A 233 9.97 8.94 8.87
N TYR A 234 9.24 8.42 7.88
CA TYR A 234 8.17 7.43 8.08
C TYR A 234 8.39 6.19 7.22
N SER A 235 8.05 5.02 7.75
CA SER A 235 8.03 3.76 7.01
C SER A 235 6.59 3.29 6.80
N PRO A 236 6.28 2.72 5.62
CA PRO A 236 7.19 2.41 4.49
C PRO A 236 7.41 3.57 3.51
N ALA A 237 6.86 4.78 3.73
CA ALA A 237 6.92 5.90 2.80
C ALA A 237 8.35 6.26 2.36
N ARG A 238 9.34 6.09 3.23
CA ARG A 238 10.75 6.36 2.95
C ARG A 238 11.47 5.27 2.15
N ALA A 239 10.85 4.10 1.96
CA ALA A 239 11.41 3.06 1.10
C ALA A 239 11.44 3.56 -0.34
N ASN A 240 12.62 3.54 -0.97
CA ASN A 240 12.83 4.08 -2.31
C ASN A 240 13.63 3.08 -3.16
N GLY A 241 13.29 2.97 -4.43
CA GLY A 241 13.94 2.07 -5.38
C GLY A 241 13.04 1.72 -6.57
N PRO A 242 13.52 0.89 -7.50
CA PRO A 242 12.73 0.45 -8.65
C PRO A 242 11.42 -0.22 -8.21
N ASN A 243 10.32 0.10 -8.92
CA ASN A 243 8.97 -0.41 -8.64
C ASN A 243 8.37 0.05 -7.29
N ILE A 244 8.91 1.09 -6.66
CA ILE A 244 8.37 1.69 -5.45
C ILE A 244 8.01 3.13 -5.79
N TYR A 245 6.81 3.54 -5.38
CA TYR A 245 6.26 4.87 -5.67
C TYR A 245 5.60 5.43 -4.41
N THR A 246 6.20 6.44 -3.82
CA THR A 246 5.61 7.16 -2.68
C THR A 246 4.77 8.33 -3.19
N VAL A 247 3.55 8.44 -2.64
CA VAL A 247 2.49 9.29 -3.20
C VAL A 247 2.03 10.32 -2.18
N SER A 248 2.18 11.59 -2.52
CA SER A 248 1.61 12.74 -1.80
C SER A 248 0.17 13.02 -2.22
N SER A 249 -0.49 13.96 -1.56
CA SER A 249 -1.92 14.24 -1.74
C SER A 249 -2.19 15.65 -2.19
N PHE A 250 -3.09 15.80 -3.16
CA PHE A 250 -3.68 17.08 -3.53
C PHE A 250 -5.23 17.08 -3.53
N ALA A 251 -5.82 18.25 -3.45
CA ALA A 251 -7.25 18.51 -3.49
C ALA A 251 -7.69 18.96 -4.90
N ASN A 252 -9.00 18.98 -5.13
CA ASN A 252 -9.56 19.48 -6.39
C ASN A 252 -9.04 20.89 -6.72
N GLY A 253 -8.67 21.12 -7.98
CA GLY A 253 -7.96 22.32 -8.42
C GLY A 253 -6.44 22.21 -8.27
N ASP A 254 -5.91 20.99 -8.15
CA ASP A 254 -4.47 20.66 -8.06
C ASP A 254 -3.75 21.35 -6.89
N SER A 255 -4.48 21.68 -5.83
CA SER A 255 -3.94 22.35 -4.65
C SER A 255 -3.43 21.32 -3.64
N TRP A 256 -2.25 21.55 -3.08
CA TRP A 256 -1.67 20.73 -2.05
C TRP A 256 -2.63 20.44 -0.89
N SER A 257 -2.73 19.17 -0.46
CA SER A 257 -3.49 18.83 0.74
C SER A 257 -2.67 19.18 1.98
N SER A 258 -3.15 20.07 2.83
CA SER A 258 -2.40 20.63 3.98
C SER A 258 -1.87 19.56 4.96
N PHE A 259 -2.50 18.39 5.01
CA PHE A 259 -2.05 17.27 5.84
C PHE A 259 -0.93 16.45 5.20
N SER A 260 -0.73 16.52 3.87
CA SER A 260 0.19 15.63 3.17
C SER A 260 1.62 15.77 3.64
N ASN A 261 2.30 14.65 3.79
CA ASN A 261 3.74 14.63 3.88
C ASN A 261 4.35 14.93 2.51
N TYR A 262 5.57 15.48 2.51
CA TYR A 262 6.32 16.00 1.37
C TYR A 262 7.77 15.48 1.36
N GLY A 263 8.56 15.89 0.39
CA GLY A 263 9.99 15.63 0.28
C GLY A 263 10.37 14.70 -0.87
N ASN A 264 11.18 15.19 -1.80
CA ASN A 264 11.59 14.53 -3.03
C ASN A 264 13.11 14.29 -3.06
N PRO A 265 13.65 13.07 -2.84
CA PRO A 265 12.91 11.84 -2.48
C PRO A 265 12.39 11.86 -1.04
N PRO A 266 11.47 10.96 -0.64
CA PRO A 266 11.02 9.76 -1.34
C PRO A 266 9.75 9.92 -2.18
N VAL A 267 9.07 11.08 -2.17
CA VAL A 267 7.84 11.28 -2.95
C VAL A 267 8.16 11.29 -4.44
N ASP A 268 7.38 10.53 -5.22
CA ASP A 268 7.53 10.38 -6.67
C ASP A 268 6.42 11.08 -7.45
N PHE A 269 5.18 11.03 -6.92
CA PHE A 269 3.98 11.58 -7.55
C PHE A 269 3.04 12.16 -6.50
N ALA A 270 2.22 13.14 -6.92
CA ALA A 270 1.05 13.60 -6.20
C ALA A 270 -0.22 13.06 -6.86
N GLU A 271 -1.19 12.64 -6.04
CA GLU A 271 -2.47 12.10 -6.52
C GLU A 271 -3.65 12.68 -5.73
N PRO A 272 -4.89 12.58 -6.27
CA PRO A 272 -6.08 13.03 -5.57
C PRO A 272 -6.25 12.33 -4.22
N GLY A 273 -6.24 13.08 -3.12
CA GLY A 273 -6.37 12.50 -1.78
C GLY A 273 -7.31 13.26 -0.86
N SER A 274 -7.89 14.39 -1.26
CA SER A 274 -8.85 15.17 -0.48
C SER A 274 -10.27 14.95 -0.98
N ALA A 275 -11.21 14.63 -0.05
CA ALA A 275 -12.63 14.40 -0.34
C ALA A 275 -12.86 13.38 -1.47
N ILE A 276 -12.24 12.21 -1.33
CA ILE A 276 -12.35 11.10 -2.30
C ILE A 276 -13.52 10.20 -1.91
N LYS A 277 -14.49 10.05 -2.81
CA LYS A 277 -15.59 9.10 -2.68
C LYS A 277 -15.19 7.75 -3.27
N SER A 278 -15.46 6.67 -2.53
CA SER A 278 -15.18 5.30 -2.94
C SER A 278 -16.07 4.31 -2.19
N THR A 279 -15.93 3.02 -2.48
CA THR A 279 -16.63 1.93 -1.81
C THR A 279 -16.33 1.90 -0.30
N TRP A 280 -17.28 1.38 0.49
CA TRP A 280 -17.19 1.27 1.95
C TRP A 280 -17.85 -0.01 2.44
N ILE A 281 -17.50 -0.47 3.65
CA ILE A 281 -18.14 -1.66 4.27
C ILE A 281 -19.66 -1.49 4.42
N GLY A 282 -20.38 -2.63 4.36
CA GLY A 282 -21.84 -2.67 4.34
C GLY A 282 -22.42 -2.40 2.95
N ALA A 283 -21.68 -2.81 1.90
CA ALA A 283 -22.03 -2.54 0.49
C ALA A 283 -22.28 -1.04 0.22
N GLY A 284 -21.59 -0.16 0.95
CA GLY A 284 -21.81 1.28 0.95
C GLY A 284 -20.71 2.06 0.24
N TYR A 285 -20.82 3.38 0.31
CA TYR A 285 -19.84 4.35 -0.22
C TYR A 285 -19.55 5.42 0.82
N ASN A 286 -18.35 5.96 0.79
CA ASN A 286 -17.93 6.98 1.74
C ASN A 286 -16.96 7.97 1.11
N THR A 287 -16.90 9.18 1.65
CA THR A 287 -15.97 10.23 1.22
C THR A 287 -15.01 10.53 2.36
N ILE A 288 -13.72 10.29 2.14
CA ILE A 288 -12.66 10.52 3.12
C ILE A 288 -11.44 11.18 2.47
N SER A 289 -10.50 11.64 3.30
CA SER A 289 -9.29 12.32 2.86
C SER A 289 -8.05 11.71 3.49
N GLY A 290 -6.93 11.73 2.76
CA GLY A 290 -5.63 11.24 3.21
C GLY A 290 -4.73 10.89 2.02
N THR A 291 -3.42 10.81 2.24
CA THR A 291 -2.49 10.21 1.27
C THR A 291 -2.83 8.74 1.00
N SER A 292 -3.56 8.10 1.93
CA SER A 292 -4.17 6.78 1.77
C SER A 292 -5.17 6.70 0.61
N MET A 293 -5.79 7.83 0.23
CA MET A 293 -6.71 7.91 -0.92
C MET A 293 -5.96 8.33 -2.18
N ALA A 294 -4.81 8.96 -2.04
CA ALA A 294 -3.94 9.31 -3.15
C ALA A 294 -3.21 8.08 -3.73
N ALA A 295 -2.54 7.29 -2.91
CA ALA A 295 -1.78 6.12 -3.34
C ALA A 295 -2.56 5.14 -4.24
N PRO A 296 -3.85 4.81 -3.96
CA PRO A 296 -4.63 3.91 -4.82
C PRO A 296 -4.97 4.50 -6.21
N HIS A 297 -4.98 5.83 -6.38
CA HIS A 297 -5.09 6.41 -7.73
C HIS A 297 -3.89 6.00 -8.58
N LEU A 298 -2.67 6.18 -8.05
CA LEU A 298 -1.46 5.76 -8.76
C LEU A 298 -1.43 4.24 -8.99
N ALA A 299 -1.92 3.45 -8.02
CA ALA A 299 -2.03 1.99 -8.20
C ALA A 299 -2.89 1.63 -9.42
N GLY A 300 -4.04 2.27 -9.57
CA GLY A 300 -4.91 2.09 -10.73
C GLY A 300 -4.27 2.57 -12.04
N ILE A 301 -3.56 3.70 -12.03
CA ILE A 301 -2.82 4.20 -13.20
C ILE A 301 -1.75 3.19 -13.63
N LEU A 302 -0.99 2.65 -12.69
CA LEU A 302 0.02 1.63 -12.97
C LEU A 302 -0.60 0.35 -13.54
N LEU A 303 -1.80 -0.04 -13.13
CA LEU A 303 -2.53 -1.17 -13.73
C LEU A 303 -2.96 -0.89 -15.18
N GLN A 304 -3.24 0.36 -15.52
CA GLN A 304 -3.55 0.76 -16.89
C GLN A 304 -2.30 0.84 -17.80
N GLY A 305 -1.10 0.98 -17.21
CA GLY A 305 0.15 1.05 -17.96
C GLY A 305 1.18 2.03 -17.40
N ALA A 306 1.76 2.84 -18.27
CA ALA A 306 2.74 3.84 -17.87
C ALA A 306 2.07 5.07 -17.27
N VAL A 307 2.69 5.66 -16.26
CA VAL A 307 2.26 6.92 -15.66
C VAL A 307 2.62 8.07 -16.61
N GLY A 308 1.63 8.86 -16.98
CA GLY A 308 1.82 10.11 -17.73
C GLY A 308 1.98 11.29 -16.81
N ASN A 309 2.49 12.41 -17.34
CA ASN A 309 2.59 13.67 -16.63
C ASN A 309 1.29 14.49 -16.83
N GLY A 310 0.58 14.75 -15.75
CA GLY A 310 -0.66 15.55 -15.68
C GLY A 310 -0.47 16.98 -15.23
N GLY A 311 0.77 17.46 -15.11
CA GLY A 311 1.14 18.75 -14.54
C GLY A 311 1.80 18.60 -13.18
N ILE A 312 1.82 19.65 -12.40
CA ILE A 312 2.41 19.71 -11.07
C ILE A 312 1.37 20.22 -10.05
N VAL A 313 1.54 19.82 -8.81
CA VAL A 313 0.71 20.31 -7.71
C VAL A 313 1.06 21.74 -7.36
N ASN A 314 0.05 22.56 -6.99
CA ASN A 314 0.23 23.94 -6.54
C ASN A 314 0.46 23.99 -5.02
N PHE A 315 1.30 24.92 -4.56
CA PHE A 315 1.53 25.20 -3.13
C PHE A 315 2.22 24.04 -2.37
N ASP A 316 3.08 23.30 -3.04
CA ASP A 316 3.93 22.30 -2.38
C ASP A 316 4.86 23.00 -1.37
N PRO A 317 4.88 22.53 -0.09
CA PRO A 317 5.55 23.25 0.99
C PRO A 317 7.09 23.17 0.93
N ASP A 318 7.67 22.23 0.20
CA ASP A 318 9.14 22.12 0.10
C ASP A 318 9.74 22.87 -1.10
N GLY A 319 8.89 23.49 -1.91
CA GLY A 319 9.29 24.26 -3.08
C GLY A 319 9.75 23.43 -4.27
N LYS A 320 9.49 22.11 -4.25
CA LYS A 320 9.76 21.17 -5.34
C LYS A 320 8.46 20.49 -5.76
N PRO A 321 7.60 21.16 -6.57
CA PRO A 321 6.27 20.68 -6.86
C PRO A 321 6.24 19.24 -7.38
N ASP A 322 5.45 18.38 -6.73
CA ASP A 322 5.26 17.00 -7.13
C ASP A 322 4.53 16.91 -8.48
N ILE A 323 4.92 15.93 -9.28
CA ILE A 323 4.28 15.61 -10.56
C ILE A 323 2.95 14.92 -10.28
N ILE A 324 1.89 15.40 -10.93
CA ILE A 324 0.58 14.73 -10.91
C ILE A 324 0.62 13.58 -11.93
N GLY A 325 0.43 12.35 -11.43
CA GLY A 325 0.32 11.17 -12.27
C GLY A 325 -1.03 11.12 -13.01
N VAL A 326 -1.03 10.69 -14.26
CA VAL A 326 -2.27 10.43 -15.02
C VAL A 326 -2.14 9.17 -15.86
N ALA A 327 -3.26 8.50 -16.12
CA ALA A 327 -3.28 7.39 -17.06
C ALA A 327 -2.92 7.86 -18.47
N ASN A 328 -1.97 7.16 -19.09
CA ASN A 328 -1.52 7.46 -20.44
C ASN A 328 -2.33 6.63 -21.42
N CYS A 329 -3.43 7.17 -21.93
CA CYS A 329 -4.35 6.48 -22.86
C CYS A 329 -3.72 6.10 -24.22
N SER A 330 -2.42 6.36 -24.44
CA SER A 330 -1.74 6.12 -25.72
C SER A 330 -1.01 4.77 -25.80
N ALA A 331 -0.97 3.95 -24.75
CA ALA A 331 -0.32 2.64 -24.77
C ALA A 331 -1.36 1.53 -24.85
N ALA A 332 -1.55 0.97 -26.06
CA ALA A 332 -2.18 -0.34 -26.21
C ALA A 332 -1.40 -1.38 -25.36
N PRO A 333 -2.06 -2.36 -24.71
CA PRO A 333 -1.39 -3.35 -23.90
C PRO A 333 -0.53 -4.25 -24.77
N GLY A 334 0.78 -4.10 -24.68
CA GLY A 334 1.72 -4.97 -25.35
C GLY A 334 2.98 -4.28 -25.84
N VAL A 335 3.81 -3.74 -24.92
CA VAL A 335 5.28 -3.62 -25.17
C VAL A 335 5.99 -3.59 -23.82
N THR A 336 6.77 -4.61 -23.61
CA THR A 336 7.94 -4.85 -22.73
C THR A 336 8.49 -3.69 -21.92
N ALA A 337 8.73 -3.99 -20.64
CA ALA A 337 9.59 -3.25 -19.75
C ALA A 337 10.95 -2.93 -20.42
N GLY A 338 11.38 -1.68 -20.32
CA GLY A 338 12.73 -1.35 -20.72
C GLY A 338 12.92 0.10 -21.12
N ARG A 339 12.79 1.02 -20.15
CA ARG A 339 13.61 2.23 -20.21
C ARG A 339 13.71 2.83 -18.80
N PRO A 340 14.89 2.90 -18.23
CA PRO A 340 15.09 3.67 -17.01
C PRO A 340 14.81 5.15 -17.32
N LEU A 341 14.12 5.82 -16.41
CA LEU A 341 13.99 7.26 -16.43
C LEU A 341 15.40 7.89 -16.45
N PRO A 342 15.62 8.97 -17.22
CA PRO A 342 16.91 9.61 -17.25
C PRO A 342 17.29 10.09 -15.85
N ALA A 343 18.51 9.75 -15.43
CA ALA A 343 19.10 10.29 -14.22
C ALA A 343 19.14 11.82 -14.35
N ILE A 344 18.54 12.51 -13.40
CA ILE A 344 18.70 13.97 -13.27
C ILE A 344 20.10 14.16 -12.70
N THR A 345 21.05 14.46 -13.55
CA THR A 345 22.35 15.00 -13.14
C THR A 345 22.12 16.43 -12.67
N ALA A 346 22.29 16.64 -11.36
CA ALA A 346 22.43 17.98 -10.80
C ALA A 346 23.70 18.62 -11.38
N ALA A 347 23.55 19.80 -11.97
CA ALA A 347 24.64 20.73 -12.22
C ALA A 347 24.72 21.71 -11.05
#